data_62f4670150b80a14aa159b3acefbdc46
#
_entry.id   62f4670150b80a14aa159b3acefbdc46
#
_cell.length_a   1.000
_cell.length_b   1.000
_cell.length_c   1.000
_cell.angle_alpha   90.00
_cell.angle_beta   90.00
_cell.angle_gamma   90.00
#
_symmetry.space_group_name_H-M   'P 1'
#
loop_
_entity.id
_entity.type
_entity.pdbx_description
1 polymer ?
#
loop_
_entity_poly.entity_id
_entity_poly.type
_entity_poly.pdbx_seq_one_letter_code
_entity_poly.pdbx_strand_id
1 'polypeptide(L)'
;ILASKRGSQNVGIRIVENSIPSNFEPLRTFGWASISLIVKNLDEIITKINSSPFKMLCPIRTMNFNQGRIKLLDIIGIGSEVISLVEVLDANETNLPVPQCSIDRPFMVTLATRDIETTKNFYYNKLSIDKSPEVQSEIWPLSDAFQYNRDTTYALSKNLFGEKTFLELHEYPEDSTRRNLISGNLHPGICHITITLPKIDDLTLYWLTEPIQIESGAFKNCKQVTFFGATGELVELIEHKTEN
;
A
#
# COMPACT_ATOMS: atom_id res chain seq x y z
N ILE A 1 -8.18 14.59 0.44
CA ILE A 1 -6.81 14.22 0.02
C ILE A 1 -5.85 14.93 0.96
N LEU A 2 -5.01 14.17 1.65
CA LEU A 2 -3.94 14.69 2.49
C LEU A 2 -2.64 14.48 1.72
N ALA A 3 -2.00 15.57 1.33
CA ALA A 3 -0.67 15.58 0.76
C ALA A 3 0.25 16.46 1.61
N SER A 4 1.51 16.11 1.74
CA SER A 4 2.48 16.97 2.39
C SER A 4 2.64 18.27 1.60
N LYS A 5 2.62 19.45 2.27
CA LYS A 5 2.86 20.75 1.63
C LYS A 5 4.26 20.86 0.98
N ARG A 6 5.19 19.97 1.34
CA ARG A 6 6.58 19.94 0.86
C ARG A 6 6.96 18.63 0.16
N GLY A 7 6.07 17.66 0.16
CA GLY A 7 6.30 16.35 -0.48
C GLY A 7 5.91 16.35 -1.96
N SER A 8 5.98 15.18 -2.59
CA SER A 8 5.52 14.98 -3.95
C SER A 8 4.04 15.31 -4.08
N GLN A 9 3.68 16.17 -5.03
CA GLN A 9 2.28 16.51 -5.30
C GLN A 9 1.51 15.38 -6.00
N ASN A 10 2.20 14.33 -6.44
CA ASN A 10 1.64 13.26 -7.27
C ASN A 10 1.13 12.07 -6.45
N VAL A 11 1.30 12.08 -5.12
CA VAL A 11 0.86 10.98 -4.25
C VAL A 11 0.18 11.56 -3.01
N GLY A 12 -0.97 11.01 -2.65
CA GLY A 12 -1.74 11.49 -1.50
C GLY A 12 -2.57 10.38 -0.86
N ILE A 13 -3.14 10.68 0.31
CA ILE A 13 -4.03 9.79 1.04
C ILE A 13 -5.42 10.41 1.04
N ARG A 14 -6.43 9.63 0.69
CA ARG A 14 -7.86 9.99 0.88
C ARG A 14 -8.38 9.24 2.09
N ILE A 15 -9.00 9.95 3.02
CA ILE A 15 -9.71 9.38 4.17
C ILE A 15 -11.18 9.39 3.85
N VAL A 16 -11.82 8.24 4.01
CA VAL A 16 -13.25 8.02 3.74
C VAL A 16 -13.88 7.50 5.01
N GLU A 17 -15.03 8.07 5.41
CA GLU A 17 -15.83 7.53 6.50
C GLU A 17 -16.41 6.18 6.10
N ASN A 18 -16.20 5.18 6.94
CA ASN A 18 -16.67 3.81 6.71
C ASN A 18 -16.94 3.10 8.04
N SER A 19 -17.85 2.14 8.02
CA SER A 19 -18.09 1.26 9.17
C SER A 19 -17.11 0.08 9.12
N ILE A 20 -16.47 -0.23 10.27
CA ILE A 20 -15.58 -1.38 10.39
C ILE A 20 -16.37 -2.56 10.94
N PRO A 21 -16.46 -3.69 10.21
CA PRO A 21 -17.04 -4.91 10.75
C PRO A 21 -16.27 -5.39 11.99
N SER A 22 -16.97 -5.85 13.00
CA SER A 22 -16.38 -6.30 14.28
C SER A 22 -15.43 -7.50 14.14
N ASN A 23 -15.52 -8.25 13.04
CA ASN A 23 -14.72 -9.43 12.73
C ASN A 23 -13.57 -9.16 11.73
N PHE A 24 -13.29 -7.90 11.39
CA PHE A 24 -12.15 -7.59 10.55
C PHE A 24 -10.85 -7.63 11.36
N GLU A 25 -9.95 -8.52 10.94
CA GLU A 25 -8.62 -8.65 11.50
C GLU A 25 -7.59 -8.20 10.46
N PRO A 26 -6.93 -7.04 10.66
CA PRO A 26 -5.85 -6.60 9.80
C PRO A 26 -4.73 -7.64 9.72
N LEU A 27 -4.06 -7.72 8.57
CA LEU A 27 -2.99 -8.69 8.29
C LEU A 27 -3.41 -10.17 8.22
N ARG A 28 -4.70 -10.48 8.35
CA ARG A 28 -5.20 -11.86 8.20
C ARG A 28 -6.08 -12.06 6.96
N THR A 29 -6.18 -11.04 6.13
CA THR A 29 -7.03 -11.07 4.93
C THR A 29 -6.25 -10.70 3.69
N PHE A 30 -6.58 -11.33 2.55
CA PHE A 30 -6.05 -10.93 1.24
C PHE A 30 -6.53 -9.54 0.84
N GLY A 31 -5.82 -8.91 -0.09
CA GLY A 31 -6.08 -7.54 -0.56
C GLY A 31 -5.09 -6.52 0.01
N TRP A 32 -5.42 -5.22 -0.05
CA TRP A 32 -4.52 -4.15 0.39
C TRP A 32 -4.18 -4.26 1.88
N ALA A 33 -2.93 -4.61 2.19
CA ALA A 33 -2.50 -4.92 3.55
C ALA A 33 -1.94 -3.70 4.29
N SER A 34 -1.04 -2.94 3.65
CA SER A 34 -0.41 -1.77 4.26
C SER A 34 -0.02 -0.72 3.22
N ILE A 35 0.25 0.51 3.70
CA ILE A 35 0.95 1.55 2.93
C ILE A 35 2.25 1.92 3.65
N SER A 36 3.32 2.16 2.89
CA SER A 36 4.59 2.61 3.45
C SER A 36 4.80 4.09 3.19
N LEU A 37 5.06 4.83 4.27
CA LEU A 37 5.36 6.25 4.24
C LEU A 37 6.85 6.45 4.49
N ILE A 38 7.48 7.29 3.66
CA ILE A 38 8.87 7.70 3.92
C ILE A 38 8.89 8.77 5.01
N VAL A 39 9.77 8.61 5.99
CA VAL A 39 9.89 9.51 7.14
C VAL A 39 11.34 9.93 7.36
N LYS A 40 11.54 11.08 8.00
CA LYS A 40 12.89 11.65 8.18
C LYS A 40 13.58 11.18 9.47
N ASN A 41 12.84 11.06 10.56
CA ASN A 41 13.38 10.69 11.88
C ASN A 41 12.30 9.89 12.62
N LEU A 42 12.48 8.59 12.66
CA LEU A 42 11.50 7.69 13.27
C LEU A 42 11.45 7.83 14.79
N ASP A 43 12.60 8.12 15.42
CA ASP A 43 12.66 8.28 16.89
C ASP A 43 11.85 9.50 17.39
N GLU A 44 11.79 10.58 16.61
CA GLU A 44 10.91 11.72 16.91
C GLU A 44 9.43 11.40 16.68
N ILE A 45 9.13 10.58 15.69
CA ILE A 45 7.74 10.24 15.33
C ILE A 45 7.11 9.35 16.40
N ILE A 46 7.87 8.43 17.02
CA ILE A 46 7.39 7.54 18.08
C ILE A 46 6.78 8.31 19.25
N THR A 47 7.37 9.42 19.64
CA THR A 47 6.83 10.26 20.70
C THR A 47 5.42 10.74 20.38
N LYS A 48 5.16 11.06 19.11
CA LYS A 48 3.84 11.47 18.62
C LYS A 48 2.87 10.28 18.53
N ILE A 49 3.35 9.11 18.10
CA ILE A 49 2.55 7.87 18.04
C ILE A 49 2.06 7.50 19.44
N ASN A 50 2.93 7.53 20.44
CA ASN A 50 2.61 7.18 21.83
C ASN A 50 1.54 8.10 22.46
N SER A 51 1.38 9.31 21.94
CA SER A 51 0.34 10.28 22.35
C SER A 51 -0.86 10.33 21.42
N SER A 52 -0.96 9.41 20.47
CA SER A 52 -2.00 9.34 19.44
C SER A 52 -2.83 8.06 19.59
N PRO A 53 -3.97 7.94 18.86
CA PRO A 53 -4.74 6.69 18.83
C PRO A 53 -4.07 5.55 18.02
N PHE A 54 -2.96 5.82 17.33
CA PHE A 54 -2.21 4.77 16.64
C PHE A 54 -1.51 3.83 17.62
N LYS A 55 -1.39 2.56 17.24
CA LYS A 55 -0.69 1.54 18.04
C LYS A 55 0.46 0.96 17.24
N MET A 56 1.60 0.75 17.88
CA MET A 56 2.71 -0.01 17.29
C MET A 56 2.33 -1.49 17.22
N LEU A 57 2.53 -2.10 16.06
CA LEU A 57 2.29 -3.54 15.85
C LEU A 57 3.49 -4.38 16.31
N CYS A 58 4.71 -3.85 16.18
CA CYS A 58 5.92 -4.52 16.61
C CYS A 58 6.99 -3.48 17.00
N PRO A 59 8.10 -3.87 17.67
CA PRO A 59 9.23 -2.98 17.92
C PRO A 59 9.86 -2.48 16.61
N ILE A 60 10.55 -1.33 16.68
CA ILE A 60 11.32 -0.82 15.55
C ILE A 60 12.37 -1.85 15.13
N ARG A 61 12.54 -1.99 13.83
CA ARG A 61 13.55 -2.84 13.21
C ARG A 61 14.50 -2.02 12.36
N THR A 62 15.76 -2.38 12.39
CA THR A 62 16.72 -2.00 11.35
C THR A 62 16.91 -3.22 10.46
N MET A 63 16.76 -3.02 9.16
CA MET A 63 16.89 -4.11 8.19
C MET A 63 17.61 -3.64 6.92
N ASN A 64 18.17 -4.60 6.18
CA ASN A 64 18.75 -4.32 4.89
C ASN A 64 17.66 -4.13 3.83
N PHE A 65 17.86 -3.15 2.95
CA PHE A 65 17.01 -2.89 1.81
C PHE A 65 17.89 -2.54 0.61
N ASN A 66 17.93 -3.42 -0.39
CA ASN A 66 18.95 -3.39 -1.45
C ASN A 66 20.37 -3.45 -0.83
N GLN A 67 21.21 -2.47 -1.13
CA GLN A 67 22.58 -2.38 -0.60
C GLN A 67 22.68 -1.49 0.65
N GLY A 68 21.59 -0.83 1.04
CA GLY A 68 21.53 0.08 2.18
C GLY A 68 20.68 -0.46 3.33
N ARG A 69 20.49 0.38 4.36
CA ARG A 69 19.71 0.06 5.56
C ARG A 69 18.55 1.02 5.73
N ILE A 70 17.49 0.49 6.33
CA ILE A 70 16.31 1.25 6.73
C ILE A 70 15.96 0.94 8.19
N LYS A 71 15.32 1.91 8.88
CA LYS A 71 14.52 1.64 10.07
C LYS A 71 13.07 1.54 9.68
N LEU A 72 12.35 0.59 10.26
CA LEU A 72 10.95 0.29 9.98
C LEU A 72 10.16 0.21 11.27
N LEU A 73 9.00 0.86 11.29
CA LEU A 73 7.98 0.74 12.32
C LEU A 73 6.61 0.54 11.68
N ASP A 74 5.96 -0.56 12.01
CA ASP A 74 4.61 -0.84 11.58
C ASP A 74 3.62 -0.40 12.68
N ILE A 75 2.62 0.39 12.29
CA ILE A 75 1.57 0.90 13.16
C ILE A 75 0.20 0.58 12.59
N ILE A 76 -0.80 0.56 13.45
CA ILE A 76 -2.20 0.43 13.07
C ILE A 76 -3.00 1.63 13.58
N GLY A 77 -3.83 2.19 12.71
CA GLY A 77 -4.73 3.29 13.03
C GLY A 77 -6.13 2.84 13.46
N ILE A 78 -6.97 3.82 13.77
CA ILE A 78 -8.34 3.60 14.27
C ILE A 78 -9.28 3.00 13.23
N GLY A 79 -9.00 3.20 11.95
CA GLY A 79 -9.71 2.60 10.82
C GLY A 79 -9.20 1.21 10.45
N SER A 80 -8.35 0.60 11.28
CA SER A 80 -7.66 -0.67 11.01
C SER A 80 -6.70 -0.62 9.81
N GLU A 81 -6.31 0.58 9.40
CA GLU A 81 -5.26 0.78 8.40
C GLU A 81 -3.89 0.46 8.99
N VAL A 82 -3.12 -0.36 8.29
CA VAL A 82 -1.72 -0.64 8.64
C VAL A 82 -0.81 0.29 7.84
N ILE A 83 0.09 0.95 8.55
CA ILE A 83 1.03 1.91 7.97
C ILE A 83 2.45 1.51 8.40
N SER A 84 3.32 1.37 7.43
CA SER A 84 4.76 1.15 7.64
C SER A 84 5.50 2.49 7.52
N LEU A 85 6.10 2.94 8.61
CA LEU A 85 6.94 4.13 8.63
C LEU A 85 8.39 3.75 8.36
N VAL A 86 8.97 4.29 7.29
CA VAL A 86 10.29 3.89 6.80
C VAL A 86 11.25 5.07 6.83
N GLU A 87 12.29 4.98 7.64
CA GLU A 87 13.43 5.90 7.66
C GLU A 87 14.60 5.28 6.90
N VAL A 88 15.11 5.99 5.89
CA VAL A 88 16.27 5.55 5.12
C VAL A 88 17.54 5.99 5.82
N LEU A 89 18.41 5.04 6.19
CA LEU A 89 19.69 5.31 6.83
C LEU A 89 20.80 5.55 5.80
N ASP A 90 20.80 4.79 4.72
CA ASP A 90 21.83 4.81 3.67
C ASP A 90 21.19 5.22 2.33
N ALA A 91 20.88 6.52 2.17
CA ALA A 91 20.03 7.05 1.10
C ALA A 91 20.54 6.77 -0.34
N ASN A 92 21.86 6.72 -0.53
CA ASN A 92 22.44 6.50 -1.86
C ASN A 92 22.42 5.02 -2.31
N GLU A 93 22.11 4.10 -1.40
CA GLU A 93 22.22 2.66 -1.62
C GLU A 93 20.86 1.96 -1.69
N THR A 94 19.78 2.63 -1.24
CA THR A 94 18.46 2.02 -1.13
C THR A 94 17.57 2.19 -2.37
N ASN A 95 17.84 3.19 -3.22
CA ASN A 95 16.95 3.63 -4.30
C ASN A 95 15.53 4.02 -3.83
N LEU A 96 15.35 4.33 -2.55
CA LEU A 96 14.10 4.83 -1.98
C LEU A 96 14.00 6.37 -2.11
N PRO A 97 12.78 6.94 -2.01
CA PRO A 97 12.64 8.38 -1.97
C PRO A 97 13.33 8.96 -0.73
N VAL A 98 13.88 10.17 -0.86
CA VAL A 98 14.45 10.92 0.26
C VAL A 98 13.37 11.81 0.83
N PRO A 99 13.05 11.74 2.15
CA PRO A 99 11.99 12.53 2.75
C PRO A 99 12.37 14.02 2.83
N GLN A 100 11.43 14.90 2.49
CA GLN A 100 11.60 16.35 2.56
C GLN A 100 10.98 16.98 3.83
N CYS A 101 10.19 16.21 4.58
CA CYS A 101 9.58 16.60 5.85
C CYS A 101 9.49 15.39 6.79
N SER A 102 9.05 15.59 8.04
CA SER A 102 9.01 14.52 9.07
C SER A 102 8.28 13.27 8.61
N ILE A 103 7.09 13.42 8.03
CA ILE A 103 6.33 12.35 7.36
C ILE A 103 6.03 12.88 5.97
N ASP A 104 6.62 12.29 4.94
CA ASP A 104 6.52 12.85 3.59
C ASP A 104 5.38 12.15 2.83
N ARG A 105 5.67 11.14 2.04
CA ARG A 105 4.71 10.59 1.08
C ARG A 105 4.62 9.08 1.17
N PRO A 106 3.47 8.51 0.77
CA PRO A 106 3.43 7.09 0.44
C PRO A 106 4.35 6.80 -0.77
N PHE A 107 5.08 5.70 -0.70
CA PHE A 107 5.95 5.27 -1.80
C PHE A 107 5.80 3.79 -2.12
N MET A 108 5.15 3.04 -1.25
CA MET A 108 4.89 1.63 -1.45
C MET A 108 3.53 1.26 -0.91
N VAL A 109 2.84 0.39 -1.60
CA VAL A 109 1.62 -0.26 -1.12
C VAL A 109 1.86 -1.77 -1.12
N THR A 110 1.42 -2.43 -0.05
CA THR A 110 1.52 -3.88 0.10
C THR A 110 0.19 -4.55 -0.19
N LEU A 111 0.23 -5.55 -1.04
CA LEU A 111 -0.90 -6.41 -1.38
C LEU A 111 -0.65 -7.81 -0.83
N ALA A 112 -1.55 -8.28 0.03
CA ALA A 112 -1.58 -9.64 0.50
C ALA A 112 -2.18 -10.56 -0.56
N THR A 113 -1.46 -11.58 -0.96
CA THR A 113 -1.87 -12.55 -1.98
C THR A 113 -1.68 -14.00 -1.51
N ARG A 114 -2.40 -14.92 -2.15
CA ARG A 114 -2.18 -16.37 -1.99
C ARG A 114 -1.08 -16.89 -2.91
N ASP A 115 -0.83 -16.21 -4.02
CA ASP A 115 0.05 -16.64 -5.10
C ASP A 115 0.66 -15.39 -5.75
N ILE A 116 1.94 -15.16 -5.45
CA ILE A 116 2.68 -14.01 -5.96
C ILE A 116 2.79 -14.04 -7.47
N GLU A 117 3.07 -15.21 -8.06
CA GLU A 117 3.31 -15.30 -9.49
C GLU A 117 2.04 -15.00 -10.30
N THR A 118 0.90 -15.54 -9.89
CA THR A 118 -0.40 -15.23 -10.50
C THR A 118 -0.71 -13.72 -10.37
N THR A 119 -0.44 -13.13 -9.20
CA THR A 119 -0.71 -11.71 -8.95
C THR A 119 0.23 -10.81 -9.73
N LYS A 120 1.54 -11.11 -9.80
CA LYS A 120 2.50 -10.39 -10.66
C LYS A 120 2.06 -10.42 -12.12
N ASN A 121 1.66 -11.60 -12.61
CA ASN A 121 1.19 -11.76 -13.99
C ASN A 121 -0.04 -10.90 -14.27
N PHE A 122 -0.99 -10.84 -13.33
CA PHE A 122 -2.17 -9.99 -13.45
C PHE A 122 -1.79 -8.52 -13.61
N TYR A 123 -1.03 -7.98 -12.67
CA TYR A 123 -0.66 -6.55 -12.68
C TYR A 123 0.26 -6.17 -13.85
N TYR A 124 1.18 -7.05 -14.23
CA TYR A 124 2.00 -6.86 -15.43
C TYR A 124 1.14 -6.78 -16.70
N ASN A 125 0.27 -7.77 -16.90
CA ASN A 125 -0.55 -7.86 -18.12
C ASN A 125 -1.62 -6.76 -18.20
N LYS A 126 -2.10 -6.25 -17.06
CA LYS A 126 -3.18 -5.27 -17.00
C LYS A 126 -2.71 -3.83 -16.87
N LEU A 127 -1.66 -3.58 -16.14
CA LEU A 127 -1.19 -2.23 -15.81
C LEU A 127 0.29 -2.00 -16.14
N SER A 128 0.96 -2.96 -16.78
CA SER A 128 2.39 -2.90 -17.14
C SER A 128 3.30 -2.64 -15.93
N ILE A 129 2.91 -3.14 -14.74
CA ILE A 129 3.75 -3.06 -13.55
C ILE A 129 4.88 -4.08 -13.68
N ASP A 130 6.12 -3.65 -13.54
CA ASP A 130 7.29 -4.52 -13.70
C ASP A 130 7.25 -5.73 -12.76
N LYS A 131 7.79 -6.85 -13.25
CA LYS A 131 7.94 -8.06 -12.44
C LYS A 131 9.33 -8.10 -11.82
N SER A 132 9.39 -8.17 -10.50
CA SER A 132 10.62 -8.35 -9.76
C SER A 132 10.77 -9.78 -9.24
N PRO A 133 12.00 -10.24 -8.96
CA PRO A 133 12.23 -11.53 -8.33
C PRO A 133 11.56 -11.61 -6.94
N GLU A 134 11.21 -12.83 -6.56
CA GLU A 134 10.78 -13.14 -5.21
C GLU A 134 11.99 -13.26 -4.28
N VAL A 135 11.80 -12.79 -3.05
CA VAL A 135 12.74 -12.95 -1.97
C VAL A 135 12.02 -13.43 -0.71
N GLN A 136 12.75 -14.11 0.17
CA GLN A 136 12.23 -14.50 1.48
C GLN A 136 12.59 -13.44 2.51
N SER A 137 11.63 -13.04 3.33
CA SER A 137 11.84 -12.03 4.38
C SER A 137 10.98 -12.31 5.59
N GLU A 138 11.51 -11.98 6.76
CA GLU A 138 10.73 -11.93 7.99
C GLU A 138 9.76 -10.75 7.95
N ILE A 139 8.50 -11.00 8.26
CA ILE A 139 7.46 -9.97 8.35
C ILE A 139 6.82 -10.07 9.74
N TRP A 140 7.46 -9.43 10.73
CA TRP A 140 7.05 -9.56 12.13
C TRP A 140 5.59 -9.26 12.42
N PRO A 141 4.97 -8.19 11.86
CA PRO A 141 3.54 -7.96 12.08
C PRO A 141 2.66 -9.09 11.54
N LEU A 142 3.08 -9.72 10.44
CA LEU A 142 2.37 -10.87 9.88
C LEU A 142 2.52 -12.09 10.78
N SER A 143 3.75 -12.39 11.22
CA SER A 143 4.00 -13.51 12.16
C SER A 143 3.20 -13.33 13.46
N ASP A 144 3.19 -12.12 14.03
CA ASP A 144 2.43 -11.82 15.25
C ASP A 144 0.92 -12.00 15.03
N ALA A 145 0.37 -11.58 13.87
CA ALA A 145 -1.05 -11.74 13.54
C ALA A 145 -1.48 -13.21 13.46
N PHE A 146 -0.58 -14.09 13.00
CA PHE A 146 -0.83 -15.54 12.90
C PHE A 146 -0.29 -16.34 14.09
N GLN A 147 0.28 -15.68 15.09
CA GLN A 147 0.93 -16.31 16.26
C GLN A 147 2.06 -17.28 15.84
N TYR A 148 2.76 -16.95 14.77
CA TYR A 148 3.94 -17.66 14.30
C TYR A 148 5.20 -17.08 14.94
N ASN A 149 6.30 -17.83 14.85
CA ASN A 149 7.59 -17.31 15.27
C ASN A 149 8.03 -16.17 14.35
N ARG A 150 8.66 -15.13 14.90
CA ARG A 150 9.09 -13.95 14.13
C ARG A 150 10.23 -14.23 13.16
N ASP A 151 10.95 -15.34 13.31
CA ASP A 151 11.93 -15.84 12.34
C ASP A 151 11.28 -16.56 11.13
N THR A 152 9.95 -16.71 11.12
CA THR A 152 9.21 -17.22 9.97
C THR A 152 9.40 -16.27 8.79
N THR A 153 9.82 -16.84 7.66
CA THR A 153 9.98 -16.09 6.42
C THR A 153 8.78 -16.29 5.49
N TYR A 154 8.49 -15.24 4.72
CA TYR A 154 7.42 -15.18 3.75
C TYR A 154 7.98 -14.78 2.40
N ALA A 155 7.42 -15.32 1.33
CA ALA A 155 7.75 -14.87 0.00
C ALA A 155 7.20 -13.44 -0.21
N LEU A 156 8.01 -12.59 -0.78
CA LEU A 156 7.60 -11.25 -1.19
C LEU A 156 8.25 -10.83 -2.51
N SER A 157 7.62 -9.90 -3.23
CA SER A 157 8.14 -9.33 -4.46
C SER A 157 7.86 -7.81 -4.46
N LYS A 158 8.89 -7.00 -4.78
CA LYS A 158 8.80 -5.52 -4.82
C LYS A 158 8.81 -5.06 -6.27
N ASN A 159 7.64 -4.79 -6.81
CA ASN A 159 7.46 -4.47 -8.21
C ASN A 159 7.39 -2.96 -8.40
N LEU A 160 8.32 -2.41 -9.17
CA LEU A 160 8.39 -0.97 -9.43
C LEU A 160 7.25 -0.58 -10.39
N PHE A 161 6.53 0.51 -10.05
CA PHE A 161 5.68 1.21 -11.01
C PHE A 161 5.82 2.73 -10.82
N GLY A 162 6.15 3.42 -11.89
CA GLY A 162 6.52 4.83 -11.83
C GLY A 162 7.88 5.09 -11.16
N GLU A 163 8.14 6.35 -10.83
CA GLU A 163 9.40 6.76 -10.21
C GLU A 163 9.39 6.48 -8.70
N LYS A 164 10.20 5.52 -8.23
CA LYS A 164 10.37 5.20 -6.80
C LYS A 164 9.05 4.90 -6.06
N THR A 165 8.07 4.33 -6.78
CA THR A 165 6.82 3.83 -6.22
C THR A 165 6.76 2.32 -6.43
N PHE A 166 6.33 1.57 -5.42
CA PHE A 166 6.39 0.11 -5.44
C PHE A 166 5.03 -0.50 -5.09
N LEU A 167 4.69 -1.55 -5.84
CA LEU A 167 3.71 -2.55 -5.45
C LEU A 167 4.44 -3.73 -4.83
N GLU A 168 4.36 -3.88 -3.52
CA GLU A 168 4.93 -5.02 -2.81
C GLU A 168 3.88 -6.10 -2.64
N LEU A 169 4.17 -7.32 -3.07
CA LEU A 169 3.31 -8.47 -2.92
C LEU A 169 3.85 -9.33 -1.79
N HIS A 170 3.00 -9.70 -0.83
CA HIS A 170 3.32 -10.63 0.23
C HIS A 170 2.47 -11.89 0.10
N GLU A 171 3.09 -13.05 0.03
CA GLU A 171 2.39 -14.31 0.11
C GLU A 171 1.99 -14.59 1.55
N TYR A 172 0.68 -14.58 1.79
CA TYR A 172 0.12 -14.78 3.11
C TYR A 172 -0.15 -16.26 3.39
N PRO A 173 -0.15 -16.67 4.68
CA PRO A 173 -0.47 -18.03 5.10
C PRO A 173 -1.80 -18.55 4.52
N GLU A 174 -1.90 -19.87 4.34
CA GLU A 174 -3.07 -20.51 3.73
C GLU A 174 -4.38 -20.28 4.48
N ASP A 175 -4.32 -20.07 5.80
CA ASP A 175 -5.46 -19.78 6.65
C ASP A 175 -5.91 -18.29 6.60
N SER A 176 -5.30 -17.49 5.74
CA SER A 176 -5.76 -16.14 5.43
C SER A 176 -7.12 -16.17 4.73
N THR A 177 -7.97 -15.21 5.05
CA THR A 177 -9.33 -15.15 4.53
C THR A 177 -9.50 -14.06 3.46
N ARG A 178 -10.55 -14.17 2.65
CA ARG A 178 -10.96 -13.08 1.77
C ARG A 178 -11.65 -11.99 2.58
N ARG A 179 -11.44 -10.74 2.20
CA ARG A 179 -12.25 -9.64 2.74
C ARG A 179 -13.67 -9.75 2.23
N ASN A 180 -14.62 -9.82 3.15
CA ASN A 180 -16.03 -9.80 2.80
C ASN A 180 -16.44 -8.36 2.46
N LEU A 181 -16.95 -8.16 1.24
CA LEU A 181 -17.64 -6.93 0.87
C LEU A 181 -19.03 -6.95 1.51
N ILE A 182 -19.28 -5.99 2.39
CA ILE A 182 -20.63 -5.69 2.85
C ILE A 182 -21.24 -4.73 1.83
N SER A 183 -22.37 -5.11 1.25
CA SER A 183 -23.07 -4.28 0.26
C SER A 183 -23.25 -2.83 0.75
N GLY A 184 -22.83 -1.88 -0.06
CA GLY A 184 -22.90 -0.45 0.26
C GLY A 184 -21.76 0.09 1.13
N ASN A 185 -20.78 -0.74 1.53
CA ASN A 185 -19.61 -0.32 2.30
C ASN A 185 -18.31 -0.59 1.54
N LEU A 186 -17.28 0.20 1.86
CA LEU A 186 -15.91 -0.06 1.44
C LEU A 186 -15.26 -1.09 2.37
N HIS A 187 -14.17 -1.72 1.91
CA HIS A 187 -13.34 -2.54 2.78
C HIS A 187 -12.78 -1.73 3.95
N PRO A 188 -12.69 -2.29 5.16
CA PRO A 188 -12.02 -1.63 6.29
C PRO A 188 -10.51 -1.52 6.04
N GLY A 189 -9.86 -0.63 6.77
CA GLY A 189 -8.44 -0.35 6.59
C GLY A 189 -8.16 0.36 5.26
N ILE A 190 -7.23 -0.16 4.48
CA ILE A 190 -6.96 0.36 3.14
C ILE A 190 -7.99 -0.21 2.19
N CYS A 191 -8.98 0.61 1.84
CA CYS A 191 -10.13 0.16 1.06
C CYS A 191 -9.85 0.03 -0.44
N HIS A 192 -9.07 0.93 -1.02
CA HIS A 192 -8.65 0.88 -2.42
C HIS A 192 -7.38 1.70 -2.65
N ILE A 193 -6.74 1.43 -3.76
CA ILE A 193 -5.61 2.20 -4.27
C ILE A 193 -6.03 2.87 -5.57
N THR A 194 -5.68 4.14 -5.72
CA THR A 194 -5.88 4.90 -6.96
C THR A 194 -4.58 4.95 -7.74
N ILE A 195 -4.64 4.56 -8.99
CA ILE A 195 -3.53 4.63 -9.94
C ILE A 195 -3.91 5.60 -11.06
N THR A 196 -3.03 6.56 -11.34
CA THR A 196 -3.23 7.47 -12.47
C THR A 196 -2.52 6.94 -13.70
N LEU A 197 -3.21 6.96 -14.85
CA LEU A 197 -2.71 6.49 -16.12
C LEU A 197 -2.97 7.53 -17.22
N PRO A 198 -2.15 7.57 -18.26
CA PRO A 198 -2.40 8.49 -19.39
C PRO A 198 -3.68 8.16 -20.16
N LYS A 199 -4.06 6.87 -20.21
CA LYS A 199 -5.23 6.40 -20.95
C LYS A 199 -5.78 5.12 -20.34
N ILE A 200 -7.11 5.03 -20.21
CA ILE A 200 -7.82 3.89 -19.61
C ILE A 200 -8.47 3.02 -20.70
N ASP A 201 -8.91 3.60 -21.81
CA ASP A 201 -9.71 2.91 -22.82
C ASP A 201 -9.00 1.72 -23.50
N ASP A 202 -7.68 1.67 -23.44
CA ASP A 202 -6.88 0.58 -24.03
C ASP A 202 -6.73 -0.64 -23.10
N LEU A 203 -7.25 -0.56 -21.86
CA LEU A 203 -7.13 -1.63 -20.89
C LEU A 203 -8.23 -2.68 -21.04
N THR A 204 -7.84 -3.94 -21.10
CA THR A 204 -8.79 -5.07 -21.11
C THR A 204 -9.06 -5.52 -19.68
N LEU A 205 -9.97 -4.85 -18.99
CA LEU A 205 -10.39 -5.11 -17.62
C LEU A 205 -11.93 -5.22 -17.54
N TYR A 206 -12.41 -5.97 -16.54
CA TYR A 206 -13.83 -5.98 -16.19
C TYR A 206 -14.10 -4.87 -15.19
N TRP A 207 -14.75 -3.80 -15.65
CA TRP A 207 -15.10 -2.66 -14.84
C TRP A 207 -16.24 -3.00 -13.86
N LEU A 208 -16.12 -2.56 -12.62
CA LEU A 208 -17.21 -2.59 -11.64
C LEU A 208 -18.21 -1.46 -11.89
N THR A 209 -17.73 -0.38 -12.45
CA THR A 209 -18.52 0.79 -12.77
C THR A 209 -18.25 1.20 -14.23
N GLU A 210 -19.26 1.70 -14.94
CA GLU A 210 -19.01 2.40 -16.17
C GLU A 210 -18.07 3.58 -15.95
N PRO A 211 -17.24 3.95 -16.96
CA PRO A 211 -16.39 5.12 -16.85
C PRO A 211 -17.19 6.38 -16.54
N ILE A 212 -16.86 7.04 -15.44
CA ILE A 212 -17.49 8.30 -15.02
C ILE A 212 -16.49 9.45 -15.10
N GLN A 213 -17.01 10.66 -15.24
CA GLN A 213 -16.21 11.89 -15.17
C GLN A 213 -16.26 12.44 -13.74
N ILE A 214 -15.09 12.72 -13.15
CA ILE A 214 -15.00 13.29 -11.81
C ILE A 214 -15.45 14.75 -11.86
N GLU A 215 -16.45 15.11 -11.06
CA GLU A 215 -17.07 16.44 -11.10
C GLU A 215 -16.34 17.49 -10.27
N SER A 216 -15.52 17.08 -9.28
CA SER A 216 -14.89 18.01 -8.34
C SER A 216 -13.55 17.49 -7.79
N GLY A 217 -12.80 18.36 -7.12
CA GLY A 217 -11.54 18.04 -6.46
C GLY A 217 -10.34 18.02 -7.40
N ALA A 218 -9.23 17.41 -6.95
CA ALA A 218 -7.95 17.45 -7.64
C ALA A 218 -7.97 16.76 -9.02
N PHE A 219 -8.89 15.83 -9.23
CA PHE A 219 -9.04 15.08 -10.50
C PHE A 219 -10.28 15.49 -11.28
N LYS A 220 -10.79 16.72 -11.07
CA LYS A 220 -11.93 17.23 -11.80
C LYS A 220 -11.73 17.10 -13.31
N ASN A 221 -12.77 16.63 -14.03
CA ASN A 221 -12.81 16.36 -15.48
C ASN A 221 -11.91 15.18 -15.93
N CYS A 222 -11.30 14.43 -15.01
CA CYS A 222 -10.63 13.18 -15.34
C CYS A 222 -11.66 12.04 -15.43
N LYS A 223 -11.40 11.06 -16.29
CA LYS A 223 -12.17 9.82 -16.36
C LYS A 223 -11.72 8.89 -15.23
N GLN A 224 -12.67 8.22 -14.60
CA GLN A 224 -12.45 7.28 -13.52
C GLN A 224 -13.17 5.96 -13.78
N VAL A 225 -12.54 4.84 -13.42
CA VAL A 225 -13.12 3.51 -13.39
C VAL A 225 -12.63 2.75 -12.17
N THR A 226 -13.37 1.72 -11.76
CA THR A 226 -12.99 0.83 -10.66
C THR A 226 -13.10 -0.62 -11.11
N PHE A 227 -12.20 -1.46 -10.63
CA PHE A 227 -12.20 -2.90 -10.88
C PHE A 227 -11.69 -3.69 -9.66
N PHE A 228 -11.91 -5.01 -9.66
CA PHE A 228 -11.27 -5.91 -8.71
C PHE A 228 -9.95 -6.43 -9.25
N GLY A 229 -8.89 -6.31 -8.43
CA GLY A 229 -7.59 -6.89 -8.71
C GLY A 229 -7.54 -8.40 -8.48
N ALA A 230 -6.34 -8.96 -8.56
CA ALA A 230 -6.11 -10.41 -8.57
C ALA A 230 -6.58 -11.15 -7.31
N THR A 231 -6.61 -10.47 -6.15
CA THR A 231 -7.00 -11.07 -4.86
C THR A 231 -8.38 -10.59 -4.38
N GLY A 232 -9.10 -9.83 -5.21
CA GLY A 232 -10.39 -9.23 -4.90
C GLY A 232 -10.31 -7.85 -4.25
N GLU A 233 -9.13 -7.23 -4.27
CA GLU A 233 -8.91 -5.86 -3.83
C GLU A 233 -9.49 -4.85 -4.82
N LEU A 234 -9.98 -3.70 -4.30
CA LEU A 234 -10.46 -2.62 -5.14
C LEU A 234 -9.30 -1.78 -5.67
N VAL A 235 -9.30 -1.54 -6.97
CA VAL A 235 -8.40 -0.64 -7.68
C VAL A 235 -9.21 0.41 -8.41
N GLU A 236 -8.88 1.67 -8.18
CA GLU A 236 -9.41 2.80 -8.92
C GLU A 236 -8.37 3.28 -9.93
N LEU A 237 -8.77 3.46 -11.17
CA LEU A 237 -7.94 4.10 -12.20
C LEU A 237 -8.51 5.48 -12.52
N ILE A 238 -7.61 6.46 -12.63
CA ILE A 238 -7.94 7.81 -13.08
C ILE A 238 -7.09 8.12 -14.30
N GLU A 239 -7.78 8.47 -15.41
CA GLU A 239 -7.12 8.95 -16.60
C GLU A 239 -6.69 10.41 -16.40
N HIS A 240 -5.39 10.61 -16.23
CA HIS A 240 -4.82 11.94 -16.04
C HIS A 240 -4.05 12.36 -17.29
N LYS A 241 -4.54 13.39 -17.97
CA LYS A 241 -3.81 14.00 -19.09
C LYS A 241 -2.59 14.72 -18.51
N THR A 242 -1.39 14.26 -18.82
CA THR A 242 -0.19 15.05 -18.63
C THR A 242 -0.34 16.33 -19.41
N GLU A 243 -0.40 17.48 -18.74
CA GLU A 243 -0.25 18.76 -19.40
C GLU A 243 1.16 18.78 -20.02
N ASN A 244 1.20 18.88 -21.36
CA ASN A 244 2.42 19.07 -22.14
C ASN A 244 2.97 20.49 -21.93
#